data_9593f8cb41dbf73c4d4249a5f7fe9970
#
_entry.id   9593f8cb41dbf73c4d4249a5f7fe9970
#
_cell.length_a   1.000
_cell.length_b   1.000
_cell.length_c   1.000
_cell.angle_alpha   90.00
_cell.angle_beta   90.00
_cell.angle_gamma   90.00
#
_symmetry.space_group_name_H-M   'P 1'
#
loop_
_entity.id
_entity.type
_entity.pdbx_description
1 polymer ?
#
loop_
_entity_poly.entity_id
_entity_poly.type
_entity_poly.pdbx_seq_one_letter_code
_entity_poly.pdbx_strand_id
1 'polypeptide(L)'
;TCVPMPDDLSFTVGAATACGTGTAYQALEKLNIPKEATLAIFGQGPVGLSATAFAAANKINVIAIDVNPYRLQLAKDIGAKYTINSNQNDTLENILDITSSLGAEYTMEVTGIPAVRNLALDSTSNWGKLCFVGEDSGKDTIIKISNQIIHKQLTVKGSWTFGITELENAAKHIIDNNVPIEQIITHKFTLKEIAQAYEMFENGECGKVMIEW
;
A
#
# COMPACT_ATOMS: atom_id res chain seq x y z
N THR A 1 -16.79 16.72 -11.32
CA THR A 1 -16.88 15.55 -12.22
C THR A 1 -17.31 14.35 -11.38
N CYS A 2 -18.29 13.58 -11.84
CA CYS A 2 -18.78 12.36 -11.17
C CYS A 2 -18.39 11.16 -12.02
N VAL A 3 -18.05 10.06 -11.35
CA VAL A 3 -17.82 8.75 -11.96
C VAL A 3 -19.01 7.87 -11.59
N PRO A 4 -19.68 7.24 -12.55
CA PRO A 4 -20.73 6.27 -12.24
C PRO A 4 -20.13 5.12 -11.43
N MET A 5 -20.78 4.79 -10.32
CA MET A 5 -20.40 3.61 -9.54
C MET A 5 -21.08 2.38 -10.15
N PRO A 6 -20.34 1.28 -10.41
CA PRO A 6 -20.96 0.04 -10.86
C PRO A 6 -21.99 -0.50 -9.86
N ASP A 7 -23.07 -1.08 -10.35
CA ASP A 7 -24.16 -1.62 -9.51
C ASP A 7 -23.70 -2.74 -8.55
N ASP A 8 -22.68 -3.51 -8.97
CA ASP A 8 -22.12 -4.59 -8.17
C ASP A 8 -21.12 -4.11 -7.09
N LEU A 9 -20.85 -2.80 -6.99
CA LEU A 9 -19.97 -2.22 -5.99
C LEU A 9 -20.76 -1.64 -4.83
N SER A 10 -20.51 -2.09 -3.60
CA SER A 10 -21.16 -1.49 -2.42
C SER A 10 -20.75 -0.03 -2.23
N PHE A 11 -21.63 0.80 -1.64
CA PHE A 11 -21.31 2.20 -1.32
C PHE A 11 -20.08 2.31 -0.41
N THR A 12 -19.91 1.37 0.50
CA THR A 12 -18.78 1.30 1.42
C THR A 12 -17.47 1.09 0.67
N VAL A 13 -17.42 0.15 -0.28
CA VAL A 13 -16.25 -0.08 -1.14
C VAL A 13 -16.04 1.10 -2.10
N GLY A 14 -17.11 1.65 -2.66
CA GLY A 14 -17.04 2.86 -3.50
C GLY A 14 -16.41 4.04 -2.78
N ALA A 15 -16.81 4.30 -1.53
CA ALA A 15 -16.23 5.36 -0.69
C ALA A 15 -14.74 5.10 -0.38
N ALA A 16 -14.34 3.84 -0.15
CA ALA A 16 -12.93 3.48 0.00
C ALA A 16 -12.14 3.74 -1.27
N THR A 17 -12.73 3.38 -2.43
CA THR A 17 -12.11 3.51 -3.77
C THR A 17 -11.90 4.97 -4.15
N ALA A 18 -12.77 5.87 -3.75
CA ALA A 18 -12.68 7.30 -4.02
C ALA A 18 -11.53 8.03 -3.29
N CYS A 19 -10.69 7.33 -2.52
CA CYS A 19 -9.53 7.90 -1.84
C CYS A 19 -8.34 6.92 -1.83
N GLY A 20 -8.03 6.31 -0.69
CA GLY A 20 -6.82 5.50 -0.49
C GLY A 20 -6.71 4.28 -1.41
N THR A 21 -7.83 3.63 -1.71
CA THR A 21 -7.85 2.46 -2.60
C THR A 21 -7.54 2.84 -4.06
N GLY A 22 -8.12 3.93 -4.57
CA GLY A 22 -7.78 4.45 -5.90
C GLY A 22 -6.31 4.90 -5.99
N THR A 23 -5.79 5.53 -4.92
CA THR A 23 -4.38 5.92 -4.82
C THR A 23 -3.46 4.69 -4.90
N ALA A 24 -3.80 3.62 -4.20
CA ALA A 24 -3.05 2.36 -4.25
C ALA A 24 -3.07 1.74 -5.65
N TYR A 25 -4.24 1.69 -6.28
CA TYR A 25 -4.41 1.19 -7.64
C TYR A 25 -3.52 1.95 -8.64
N GLN A 26 -3.59 3.28 -8.64
CA GLN A 26 -2.78 4.13 -9.50
C GLN A 26 -1.27 3.88 -9.33
N ALA A 27 -0.81 3.72 -8.10
CA ALA A 27 0.60 3.47 -7.82
C ALA A 27 1.07 2.10 -8.36
N LEU A 28 0.22 1.06 -8.23
CA LEU A 28 0.48 -0.28 -8.79
C LEU A 28 0.52 -0.26 -10.32
N GLU A 29 -0.42 0.43 -10.97
CA GLU A 29 -0.43 0.62 -12.43
C GLU A 29 0.86 1.29 -12.92
N LYS A 30 1.33 2.32 -12.22
CA LYS A 30 2.62 2.97 -12.54
C LYS A 30 3.80 2.02 -12.43
N LEU A 31 3.81 1.12 -11.46
CA LEU A 31 4.87 0.13 -11.31
C LEU A 31 4.84 -0.93 -12.41
N ASN A 32 3.65 -1.27 -12.92
CA ASN A 32 3.44 -2.31 -13.93
C ASN A 32 4.14 -3.62 -13.55
N ILE A 33 3.64 -4.23 -12.48
CA ILE A 33 4.27 -5.40 -11.84
C ILE A 33 3.79 -6.68 -12.52
N PRO A 34 4.68 -7.54 -13.02
CA PRO A 34 4.28 -8.83 -13.57
C PRO A 34 3.83 -9.79 -12.46
N LYS A 35 3.04 -10.80 -12.84
CA LYS A 35 2.64 -11.87 -11.92
C LYS A 35 3.89 -12.56 -11.35
N GLU A 36 3.77 -13.03 -10.11
CA GLU A 36 4.80 -13.75 -9.36
C GLU A 36 6.04 -12.93 -8.98
N ALA A 37 6.17 -11.68 -9.45
CA ALA A 37 7.22 -10.77 -8.96
C ALA A 37 7.01 -10.44 -7.47
N THR A 38 8.08 -10.02 -6.82
CA THR A 38 8.08 -9.64 -5.41
C THR A 38 7.88 -8.14 -5.23
N LEU A 39 6.85 -7.76 -4.47
CA LEU A 39 6.55 -6.39 -4.09
C LEU A 39 6.65 -6.21 -2.57
N ALA A 40 7.56 -5.39 -2.10
CA ALA A 40 7.60 -4.96 -0.71
C ALA A 40 6.82 -3.65 -0.52
N ILE A 41 5.84 -3.64 0.41
CA ILE A 41 4.97 -2.49 0.68
C ILE A 41 5.26 -2.00 2.09
N PHE A 42 5.82 -0.79 2.20
CA PHE A 42 6.17 -0.13 3.46
C PHE A 42 5.01 0.72 3.97
N GLY A 43 4.39 0.27 5.06
CA GLY A 43 3.17 0.78 5.64
C GLY A 43 1.93 -0.02 5.23
N GLN A 44 1.14 -0.45 6.22
CA GLN A 44 -0.12 -1.18 6.03
C GLN A 44 -1.31 -0.39 6.60
N GLY A 45 -1.29 0.93 6.43
CA GLY A 45 -2.48 1.76 6.57
C GLY A 45 -3.48 1.51 5.42
N PRO A 46 -4.57 2.31 5.30
CA PRO A 46 -5.59 2.09 4.27
C PRO A 46 -5.07 2.00 2.83
N VAL A 47 -4.02 2.78 2.49
CA VAL A 47 -3.38 2.72 1.16
C VAL A 47 -2.58 1.44 0.99
N GLY A 48 -1.75 1.08 1.98
CA GLY A 48 -0.91 -0.12 1.91
C GLY A 48 -1.73 -1.41 1.90
N LEU A 49 -2.78 -1.49 2.74
CA LEU A 49 -3.71 -2.62 2.74
C LEU A 49 -4.43 -2.76 1.38
N SER A 50 -4.87 -1.63 0.79
CA SER A 50 -5.48 -1.65 -0.54
C SER A 50 -4.47 -2.13 -1.60
N ALA A 51 -3.22 -1.65 -1.55
CA ALA A 51 -2.16 -2.11 -2.45
C ALA A 51 -1.88 -3.61 -2.28
N THR A 52 -1.84 -4.10 -1.04
CA THR A 52 -1.69 -5.52 -0.71
C THR A 52 -2.82 -6.35 -1.31
N ALA A 53 -4.08 -5.92 -1.15
CA ALA A 53 -5.25 -6.60 -1.69
C ALA A 53 -5.21 -6.70 -3.23
N PHE A 54 -4.95 -5.59 -3.93
CA PHE A 54 -4.80 -5.58 -5.38
C PHE A 54 -3.64 -6.44 -5.87
N ALA A 55 -2.47 -6.31 -5.24
CA ALA A 55 -1.28 -7.05 -5.63
C ALA A 55 -1.48 -8.57 -5.45
N ALA A 56 -2.06 -8.99 -4.32
CA ALA A 56 -2.36 -10.40 -4.06
C ALA A 56 -3.39 -10.96 -5.06
N ALA A 57 -4.47 -10.23 -5.37
CA ALA A 57 -5.44 -10.61 -6.39
C ALA A 57 -4.78 -10.78 -7.78
N ASN A 58 -3.77 -9.98 -8.10
CA ASN A 58 -2.99 -10.05 -9.32
C ASN A 58 -1.85 -11.11 -9.27
N LYS A 59 -1.80 -11.96 -8.23
CA LYS A 59 -0.78 -13.01 -8.04
C LYS A 59 0.65 -12.46 -7.93
N ILE A 60 0.82 -11.30 -7.31
CA ILE A 60 2.11 -10.71 -6.95
C ILE A 60 2.48 -11.20 -5.54
N ASN A 61 3.74 -11.56 -5.32
CA ASN A 61 4.23 -11.98 -4.02
C ASN A 61 4.45 -10.75 -3.11
N VAL A 62 3.52 -10.46 -2.22
CA VAL A 62 3.57 -9.29 -1.34
C VAL A 62 4.36 -9.58 -0.06
N ILE A 63 5.31 -8.70 0.24
CA ILE A 63 5.94 -8.56 1.56
C ILE A 63 5.34 -7.31 2.20
N ALA A 64 4.44 -7.49 3.17
CA ALA A 64 3.80 -6.40 3.90
C ALA A 64 4.64 -6.00 5.11
N ILE A 65 4.98 -4.71 5.21
CA ILE A 65 5.86 -4.16 6.27
C ILE A 65 5.08 -3.09 7.03
N ASP A 66 5.01 -3.22 8.35
CA ASP A 66 4.40 -2.22 9.26
C ASP A 66 5.00 -2.37 10.67
N VAL A 67 4.75 -1.42 11.52
CA VAL A 67 5.06 -1.47 12.96
C VAL A 67 3.90 -2.05 13.78
N ASN A 68 2.70 -2.08 13.22
CA ASN A 68 1.46 -2.47 13.90
C ASN A 68 1.10 -3.94 13.61
N PRO A 69 1.12 -4.82 14.62
CA PRO A 69 0.83 -6.24 14.43
C PRO A 69 -0.60 -6.52 13.97
N TYR A 70 -1.58 -5.69 14.35
CA TYR A 70 -2.95 -5.82 13.88
C TYR A 70 -3.06 -5.62 12.36
N ARG A 71 -2.42 -4.57 11.84
CA ARG A 71 -2.39 -4.29 10.39
C ARG A 71 -1.62 -5.34 9.60
N LEU A 72 -0.56 -5.89 10.18
CA LEU A 72 0.19 -7.01 9.58
C LEU A 72 -0.66 -8.29 9.50
N GLN A 73 -1.45 -8.58 10.55
CA GLN A 73 -2.38 -9.71 10.50
C GLN A 73 -3.44 -9.49 9.41
N LEU A 74 -4.03 -8.30 9.34
CA LEU A 74 -4.99 -7.97 8.29
C LEU A 74 -4.37 -8.06 6.88
N ALA A 75 -3.13 -7.59 6.71
CA ALA A 75 -2.40 -7.74 5.44
C ALA A 75 -2.23 -9.21 5.04
N LYS A 76 -1.93 -10.08 6.00
CA LYS A 76 -1.83 -11.53 5.81
C LYS A 76 -3.18 -12.13 5.38
N ASP A 77 -4.26 -11.74 6.05
CA ASP A 77 -5.62 -12.25 5.78
C ASP A 77 -6.12 -11.88 4.38
N ILE A 78 -5.72 -10.70 3.87
CA ILE A 78 -6.05 -10.24 2.51
C ILE A 78 -5.03 -10.65 1.44
N GLY A 79 -4.06 -11.51 1.77
CA GLY A 79 -3.22 -12.21 0.80
C GLY A 79 -1.74 -11.81 0.76
N ALA A 80 -1.22 -11.05 1.72
CA ALA A 80 0.22 -10.86 1.82
C ALA A 80 0.91 -12.22 2.08
N LYS A 81 1.93 -12.54 1.30
CA LYS A 81 2.69 -13.79 1.40
C LYS A 81 3.61 -13.80 2.61
N TYR A 82 4.19 -12.63 2.90
CA TYR A 82 5.09 -12.42 4.04
C TYR A 82 4.70 -11.15 4.78
N THR A 83 4.94 -11.13 6.09
CA THR A 83 4.74 -9.93 6.92
C THR A 83 5.99 -9.67 7.76
N ILE A 84 6.41 -8.41 7.87
CA ILE A 84 7.58 -8.00 8.66
C ILE A 84 7.15 -6.88 9.62
N ASN A 85 7.37 -7.10 10.92
CA ASN A 85 7.19 -6.06 11.93
C ASN A 85 8.51 -5.30 12.11
N SER A 86 8.55 -4.06 11.63
CA SER A 86 9.76 -3.21 11.66
C SER A 86 10.22 -2.81 13.06
N ASN A 87 9.37 -2.96 14.09
CA ASN A 87 9.76 -2.71 15.49
C ASN A 87 10.50 -3.90 16.13
N GLN A 88 10.37 -5.09 15.55
CA GLN A 88 10.87 -6.33 16.15
C GLN A 88 12.03 -6.95 15.38
N ASN A 89 12.20 -6.58 14.12
CA ASN A 89 13.13 -7.21 13.21
C ASN A 89 13.95 -6.18 12.42
N ASP A 90 15.15 -6.54 12.02
CA ASP A 90 15.85 -5.81 10.96
C ASP A 90 15.09 -6.02 9.64
N THR A 91 14.40 -4.99 9.21
CA THR A 91 13.52 -5.05 8.04
C THR A 91 14.29 -5.34 6.75
N LEU A 92 15.46 -4.73 6.59
CA LEU A 92 16.30 -4.95 5.40
C LEU A 92 16.82 -6.39 5.36
N GLU A 93 17.33 -6.89 6.47
CA GLU A 93 17.84 -8.26 6.59
C GLU A 93 16.74 -9.27 6.26
N ASN A 94 15.54 -9.09 6.84
CA ASN A 94 14.40 -9.98 6.56
C ASN A 94 13.95 -9.96 5.09
N ILE A 95 13.96 -8.79 4.43
CA ILE A 95 13.64 -8.70 2.99
C ILE A 95 14.73 -9.44 2.19
N LEU A 96 16.01 -9.27 2.53
CA LEU A 96 17.10 -9.96 1.86
C LEU A 96 17.00 -11.49 2.04
N ASP A 97 16.66 -11.97 3.22
CA ASP A 97 16.44 -13.40 3.48
C ASP A 97 15.30 -13.96 2.61
N ILE A 98 14.16 -13.27 2.56
CA ILE A 98 13.01 -13.67 1.74
C ILE A 98 13.35 -13.67 0.24
N THR A 99 14.22 -12.77 -0.19
CA THR A 99 14.55 -12.55 -1.61
C THR A 99 15.90 -13.12 -2.02
N SER A 100 16.48 -14.04 -1.24
CA SER A 100 17.78 -14.66 -1.51
C SER A 100 18.90 -13.63 -1.72
N SER A 101 18.94 -12.61 -0.89
CA SER A 101 19.89 -11.49 -0.87
C SER A 101 19.82 -10.55 -2.07
N LEU A 102 18.80 -10.64 -2.91
CA LEU A 102 18.65 -9.77 -4.10
C LEU A 102 17.92 -8.46 -3.80
N GLY A 103 17.09 -8.41 -2.76
CA GLY A 103 16.13 -7.34 -2.51
C GLY A 103 14.83 -7.55 -3.31
N ALA A 104 13.80 -6.74 -3.02
CA ALA A 104 12.52 -6.83 -3.70
C ALA A 104 12.59 -6.19 -5.09
N GLU A 105 12.05 -6.87 -6.12
CA GLU A 105 12.03 -6.36 -7.50
C GLU A 105 11.23 -5.06 -7.61
N TYR A 106 10.19 -4.94 -6.78
CA TYR A 106 9.32 -3.77 -6.70
C TYR A 106 9.18 -3.35 -5.24
N THR A 107 9.17 -2.05 -5.00
CA THR A 107 8.88 -1.50 -3.67
C THR A 107 7.87 -0.37 -3.78
N MET A 108 7.01 -0.25 -2.78
CA MET A 108 6.05 0.84 -2.64
C MET A 108 6.17 1.40 -1.23
N GLU A 109 6.42 2.70 -1.11
CA GLU A 109 6.52 3.40 0.14
C GLU A 109 5.29 4.29 0.32
N VAL A 110 4.48 3.99 1.36
CA VAL A 110 3.19 4.67 1.59
C VAL A 110 3.10 5.36 2.96
N THR A 111 4.20 5.43 3.70
CA THR A 111 4.23 6.07 5.03
C THR A 111 4.60 7.54 4.98
N GLY A 112 5.44 7.93 4.02
CA GLY A 112 6.03 9.26 3.93
C GLY A 112 7.17 9.52 4.91
N ILE A 113 7.55 8.57 5.75
CA ILE A 113 8.58 8.73 6.78
C ILE A 113 9.97 8.69 6.12
N PRO A 114 10.85 9.71 6.33
CA PRO A 114 12.16 9.78 5.68
C PRO A 114 13.04 8.54 5.86
N ALA A 115 13.07 7.96 7.06
CA ALA A 115 13.81 6.73 7.32
C ALA A 115 13.25 5.54 6.53
N VAL A 116 11.93 5.44 6.40
CA VAL A 116 11.25 4.36 5.64
C VAL A 116 11.47 4.54 4.14
N ARG A 117 11.49 5.78 3.63
CA ARG A 117 11.86 6.08 2.23
C ARG A 117 13.27 5.57 1.89
N ASN A 118 14.25 5.81 2.78
CA ASN A 118 15.59 5.27 2.59
C ASN A 118 15.61 3.74 2.65
N LEU A 119 14.89 3.15 3.60
CA LEU A 119 14.79 1.70 3.74
C LEU A 119 14.17 1.05 2.49
N ALA A 120 13.15 1.69 1.90
CA ALA A 120 12.56 1.22 0.65
C ALA A 120 13.56 1.26 -0.52
N LEU A 121 14.38 2.34 -0.63
CA LEU A 121 15.46 2.43 -1.61
C LEU A 121 16.50 1.32 -1.40
N ASP A 122 16.91 1.10 -0.16
CA ASP A 122 17.93 0.10 0.18
C ASP A 122 17.41 -1.34 -0.06
N SER A 123 16.13 -1.58 0.15
CA SER A 123 15.47 -2.88 -0.02
C SER A 123 15.11 -3.23 -1.47
N THR A 124 15.13 -2.24 -2.39
CA THR A 124 14.84 -2.49 -3.81
C THR A 124 16.04 -3.18 -4.46
N SER A 125 15.81 -4.23 -5.25
CA SER A 125 16.86 -4.95 -5.97
C SER A 125 17.52 -4.09 -7.05
N ASN A 126 18.67 -4.53 -7.57
CA ASN A 126 19.27 -3.92 -8.76
C ASN A 126 18.27 -4.01 -9.93
N TRP A 127 18.19 -2.93 -10.74
CA TRP A 127 17.20 -2.72 -11.82
C TRP A 127 15.73 -2.75 -11.37
N GLY A 128 15.50 -2.74 -10.06
CA GLY A 128 14.16 -2.73 -9.47
C GLY A 128 13.44 -1.39 -9.69
N LYS A 129 12.16 -1.39 -9.34
CA LYS A 129 11.30 -0.20 -9.43
C LYS A 129 10.74 0.15 -8.07
N LEU A 130 10.80 1.44 -7.74
CA LEU A 130 10.24 1.99 -6.50
C LEU A 130 9.17 3.03 -6.83
N CYS A 131 8.06 3.02 -6.09
CA CYS A 131 7.06 4.07 -6.10
C CYS A 131 6.91 4.71 -4.72
N PHE A 132 7.15 6.02 -4.64
CA PHE A 132 6.81 6.83 -3.48
C PHE A 132 5.36 7.32 -3.58
N VAL A 133 4.57 7.04 -2.57
CA VAL A 133 3.15 7.41 -2.47
C VAL A 133 2.89 8.17 -1.17
N GLY A 134 3.58 7.80 -0.09
CA GLY A 134 3.44 8.41 1.23
C GLY A 134 3.92 9.87 1.22
N GLU A 135 3.02 10.78 1.62
CA GLU A 135 3.36 12.17 1.81
C GLU A 135 3.63 12.45 3.28
N ASP A 136 4.70 13.14 3.54
CA ASP A 136 5.09 13.57 4.86
C ASP A 136 5.02 15.10 4.92
N SER A 137 4.21 15.64 5.74
CA SER A 137 3.97 17.05 6.03
C SER A 137 5.25 17.92 6.18
N GLY A 138 6.15 17.89 5.20
CA GLY A 138 7.29 18.77 5.05
C GLY A 138 8.61 18.31 5.66
N LYS A 139 8.81 17.02 5.94
CA LYS A 139 10.12 16.50 6.34
C LYS A 139 10.96 16.06 5.14
N ASP A 140 12.14 16.61 4.99
CA ASP A 140 13.06 16.23 3.91
C ASP A 140 13.62 14.83 4.06
N THR A 141 13.81 14.16 2.93
CA THR A 141 14.51 12.88 2.85
C THR A 141 15.86 13.07 2.17
N ILE A 142 16.95 12.77 2.87
CA ILE A 142 18.29 12.79 2.28
C ILE A 142 18.52 11.45 1.58
N ILE A 143 18.73 11.48 0.27
CA ILE A 143 18.96 10.29 -0.57
C ILE A 143 20.42 10.27 -1.03
N LYS A 144 21.09 9.13 -0.88
CA LYS A 144 22.44 8.87 -1.39
C LYS A 144 22.35 8.44 -2.85
N ILE A 145 22.20 9.40 -3.76
CA ILE A 145 21.90 9.17 -5.19
C ILE A 145 22.81 8.11 -5.81
N SER A 146 24.14 8.19 -5.62
CA SER A 146 25.07 7.23 -6.21
C SER A 146 24.78 5.79 -5.77
N ASN A 147 24.69 5.56 -4.46
CA ASN A 147 24.59 4.21 -3.92
C ASN A 147 23.16 3.63 -4.02
N GLN A 148 22.14 4.46 -3.74
CA GLN A 148 20.76 3.99 -3.65
C GLN A 148 20.07 3.93 -5.01
N ILE A 149 20.48 4.76 -5.97
CA ILE A 149 19.79 4.87 -7.27
C ILE A 149 20.71 4.49 -8.43
N ILE A 150 21.87 5.18 -8.59
CA ILE A 150 22.69 5.02 -9.78
C ILE A 150 23.32 3.62 -9.86
N HIS A 151 24.01 3.19 -8.79
CA HIS A 151 24.66 1.87 -8.77
C HIS A 151 23.68 0.71 -8.89
N LYS A 152 22.47 0.89 -8.37
CA LYS A 152 21.38 -0.09 -8.46
C LYS A 152 20.55 0.03 -9.75
N GLN A 153 20.76 1.09 -10.54
CA GLN A 153 20.01 1.39 -11.77
C GLN A 153 18.48 1.39 -11.55
N LEU A 154 18.02 2.00 -10.45
CA LEU A 154 16.61 1.99 -10.06
C LEU A 154 15.75 2.87 -10.98
N THR A 155 14.53 2.42 -11.21
CA THR A 155 13.44 3.27 -11.70
C THR A 155 12.65 3.78 -10.51
N VAL A 156 12.74 5.07 -10.21
CA VAL A 156 12.01 5.71 -9.12
C VAL A 156 10.84 6.51 -9.67
N LYS A 157 9.64 6.28 -9.13
CA LYS A 157 8.40 6.96 -9.52
C LYS A 157 7.76 7.63 -8.30
N GLY A 158 7.04 8.73 -8.54
CA GLY A 158 6.10 9.32 -7.60
C GLY A 158 4.67 9.03 -8.04
N SER A 159 3.77 8.80 -7.08
CA SER A 159 2.33 8.70 -7.35
C SER A 159 1.56 9.57 -6.37
N TRP A 160 0.73 10.45 -6.92
CA TRP A 160 -0.13 11.34 -6.15
C TRP A 160 -1.56 11.15 -6.61
N THR A 161 -2.43 10.73 -5.71
CA THR A 161 -3.86 10.48 -5.99
C THR A 161 -4.08 9.65 -7.27
N PHE A 162 -5.13 9.92 -8.03
CA PHE A 162 -5.51 9.22 -9.25
C PHE A 162 -6.37 10.14 -10.13
N GLY A 163 -6.46 9.83 -11.42
CA GLY A 163 -7.37 10.46 -12.35
C GLY A 163 -8.75 9.77 -12.39
N ILE A 164 -9.65 10.32 -13.21
CA ILE A 164 -11.02 9.78 -13.37
C ILE A 164 -10.98 8.38 -13.97
N THR A 165 -10.18 8.20 -15.01
CA THR A 165 -10.02 6.93 -15.71
C THR A 165 -9.49 5.84 -14.76
N GLU A 166 -8.52 6.20 -13.90
CA GLU A 166 -7.97 5.27 -12.93
C GLU A 166 -8.98 4.90 -11.84
N LEU A 167 -9.88 5.83 -11.47
CA LEU A 167 -10.95 5.54 -10.53
C LEU A 167 -11.96 4.53 -11.11
N GLU A 168 -12.37 4.73 -12.37
CA GLU A 168 -13.23 3.79 -13.10
C GLU A 168 -12.58 2.41 -13.23
N ASN A 169 -11.30 2.39 -13.61
CA ASN A 169 -10.53 1.16 -13.76
C ASN A 169 -10.36 0.43 -12.41
N ALA A 170 -10.11 1.16 -11.33
CA ALA A 170 -10.01 0.57 -9.99
C ALA A 170 -11.32 -0.10 -9.56
N ALA A 171 -12.45 0.59 -9.74
CA ALA A 171 -13.77 0.05 -9.43
C ALA A 171 -14.07 -1.23 -10.23
N LYS A 172 -13.80 -1.21 -11.54
CA LYS A 172 -13.95 -2.38 -12.41
C LYS A 172 -13.01 -3.51 -11.99
N HIS A 173 -11.75 -3.21 -11.71
CA HIS A 173 -10.75 -4.20 -11.31
C HIS A 173 -11.14 -4.92 -10.01
N ILE A 174 -11.73 -4.18 -9.04
CA ILE A 174 -12.23 -4.76 -7.78
C ILE A 174 -13.27 -5.83 -8.05
N ILE A 175 -14.21 -5.57 -8.96
CA ILE A 175 -15.29 -6.49 -9.32
C ILE A 175 -14.74 -7.68 -10.12
N ASP A 176 -14.03 -7.42 -11.21
CA ASP A 176 -13.56 -8.44 -12.15
C ASP A 176 -12.61 -9.46 -11.50
N ASN A 177 -11.84 -9.04 -10.49
CA ASN A 177 -10.86 -9.88 -9.82
C ASN A 177 -11.22 -10.24 -8.37
N ASN A 178 -12.43 -9.88 -7.91
CA ASN A 178 -12.90 -10.11 -6.53
C ASN A 178 -11.89 -9.62 -5.49
N VAL A 179 -11.35 -8.40 -5.67
CA VAL A 179 -10.37 -7.83 -4.75
C VAL A 179 -11.02 -7.58 -3.40
N PRO A 180 -10.49 -8.09 -2.27
CA PRO A 180 -11.18 -8.08 -0.97
C PRO A 180 -11.10 -6.71 -0.25
N ILE A 181 -11.48 -5.62 -0.93
CA ILE A 181 -11.43 -4.26 -0.37
C ILE A 181 -12.35 -4.10 0.85
N GLU A 182 -13.44 -4.81 0.89
CA GLU A 182 -14.35 -4.74 2.05
C GLU A 182 -13.68 -5.25 3.34
N GLN A 183 -12.74 -6.20 3.25
CA GLN A 183 -12.04 -6.74 4.42
C GLN A 183 -11.08 -5.74 5.07
N ILE A 184 -10.63 -4.71 4.34
CA ILE A 184 -9.80 -3.66 4.94
C ILE A 184 -10.62 -2.65 5.74
N ILE A 185 -11.95 -2.64 5.59
CA ILE A 185 -12.88 -1.76 6.30
C ILE A 185 -13.27 -2.44 7.60
N THR A 186 -12.51 -2.20 8.63
CA THR A 186 -12.61 -2.96 9.89
C THR A 186 -13.62 -2.41 10.87
N HIS A 187 -13.94 -1.12 10.76
CA HIS A 187 -14.84 -0.44 11.70
C HIS A 187 -15.77 0.51 10.98
N LYS A 188 -17.03 0.50 11.42
CA LYS A 188 -18.09 1.34 10.90
C LYS A 188 -18.71 2.12 12.07
N PHE A 189 -18.89 3.42 11.86
CA PHE A 189 -19.45 4.33 12.85
C PHE A 189 -20.54 5.17 12.23
N THR A 190 -21.47 5.63 13.04
CA THR A 190 -22.44 6.65 12.65
C THR A 190 -21.81 8.04 12.69
N LEU A 191 -22.43 9.03 12.05
CA LEU A 191 -21.95 10.42 12.08
C LEU A 191 -21.88 10.97 13.51
N LYS A 192 -22.74 10.50 14.43
CA LYS A 192 -22.72 10.92 15.84
C LYS A 192 -21.48 10.43 16.59
N GLU A 193 -20.86 9.37 16.12
CA GLU A 193 -19.68 8.71 16.71
C GLU A 193 -18.38 9.13 16.04
N ILE A 194 -18.39 10.21 15.25
CA ILE A 194 -17.24 10.64 14.43
C ILE A 194 -15.98 10.87 15.27
N ALA A 195 -16.11 11.40 16.50
CA ALA A 195 -14.97 11.60 17.40
C ALA A 195 -14.28 10.27 17.77
N GLN A 196 -15.08 9.23 18.07
CA GLN A 196 -14.57 7.89 18.37
C GLN A 196 -13.92 7.25 17.15
N ALA A 197 -14.48 7.48 15.96
CA ALA A 197 -13.91 7.00 14.69
C ALA A 197 -12.51 7.60 14.44
N TYR A 198 -12.31 8.89 14.70
CA TYR A 198 -11.00 9.55 14.59
C TYR A 198 -10.01 9.04 15.65
N GLU A 199 -10.43 8.91 16.90
CA GLU A 199 -9.60 8.37 17.98
C GLU A 199 -9.12 6.95 17.67
N MET A 200 -10.01 6.08 17.20
CA MET A 200 -9.65 4.73 16.77
C MET A 200 -8.64 4.73 15.63
N PHE A 201 -8.82 5.62 14.64
CA PHE A 201 -7.90 5.73 13.51
C PHE A 201 -6.51 6.21 13.96
N GLU A 202 -6.44 7.19 14.86
CA GLU A 202 -5.19 7.71 15.42
C GLU A 202 -4.45 6.65 16.25
N ASN A 203 -5.16 5.85 17.04
CA ASN A 203 -4.59 4.75 17.82
C ASN A 203 -4.05 3.61 16.93
N GLY A 204 -4.44 3.57 15.65
CA GLY A 204 -3.92 2.62 14.67
C GLY A 204 -4.47 1.20 14.79
N GLU A 205 -5.40 0.93 15.69
CA GLU A 205 -6.03 -0.40 15.90
C GLU A 205 -7.10 -0.72 14.87
N CYS A 206 -6.91 -0.25 13.65
CA CYS A 206 -7.85 -0.44 12.54
C CYS A 206 -7.13 -0.51 11.19
N GLY A 207 -7.82 -1.09 10.21
CA GLY A 207 -7.52 -0.94 8.81
C GLY A 207 -8.07 0.40 8.30
N LYS A 208 -9.24 0.39 7.67
CA LYS A 208 -9.98 1.60 7.29
C LYS A 208 -11.22 1.74 8.16
N VAL A 209 -11.45 2.95 8.66
CA VAL A 209 -12.66 3.33 9.36
C VAL A 209 -13.65 3.96 8.37
N MET A 210 -14.93 3.64 8.50
CA MET A 210 -16.01 4.14 7.64
C MET A 210 -17.10 4.81 8.50
N ILE A 211 -17.64 5.92 8.01
CA ILE A 211 -18.83 6.55 8.54
C ILE A 211 -20.01 6.17 7.65
N GLU A 212 -21.04 5.61 8.25
CA GLU A 212 -22.30 5.24 7.57
C GLU A 212 -23.48 5.99 8.18
N TRP A 213 -24.49 6.31 7.40
CA TRP A 213 -25.71 6.98 7.80
C TRP A 213 -26.94 6.30 7.22
#